data_a67f1eae2767bf52403065621698308f
#
_entry.id   a67f1eae2767bf52403065621698308f
#
_cell.length_a   1.000
_cell.length_b   1.000
_cell.length_c   1.000
_cell.angle_alpha   90.00
_cell.angle_beta   90.00
_cell.angle_gamma   90.00
#
_symmetry.space_group_name_H-M   'P 1'
#
loop_
_entity.id
_entity.type
_entity.pdbx_description
1 polymer ?
#
loop_
_entity_poly.entity_id
_entity_poly.type
_entity_poly.pdbx_seq_one_letter_code
_entity_poly.pdbx_strand_id
1 'polypeptide(L)'
;MGGATLFDKIWNAHVVLQETGAPPVLYIDLHLTHEVTSPQAFQELRRRGLKIWNPDRNKATTDHCNPTRLGPDGSEHGALIYADEQAKSQILQQEANCAEFGIDLCGLDHPSRGVIHIFSRVDLTFIKST
;
A
#
# COMPACT_ATOMS: atom_id res chain seq x y z
N MET A 1 -23.92 -23.52 -21.71
CA MET A 1 -22.72 -22.67 -21.60
C MET A 1 -22.52 -22.34 -20.13
N GLY A 2 -21.45 -22.82 -19.48
CA GLY A 2 -21.15 -22.51 -18.09
C GLY A 2 -20.81 -21.04 -17.94
N GLY A 3 -21.36 -20.38 -16.93
CA GLY A 3 -21.00 -18.98 -16.63
C GLY A 3 -19.57 -18.89 -16.13
N ALA A 4 -18.85 -17.80 -16.46
CA ALA A 4 -17.52 -17.51 -15.92
C ALA A 4 -17.59 -17.22 -14.42
N THR A 5 -16.67 -17.79 -13.64
CA THR A 5 -16.53 -17.48 -12.22
C THR A 5 -16.07 -16.02 -12.01
N LEU A 6 -16.19 -15.49 -10.79
CA LEU A 6 -15.65 -14.16 -10.47
C LEU A 6 -14.13 -14.11 -10.73
N PHE A 7 -13.42 -15.19 -10.39
CA PHE A 7 -11.99 -15.31 -10.68
C PHE A 7 -11.73 -15.18 -12.18
N ASP A 8 -12.44 -15.94 -13.03
CA ASP A 8 -12.24 -15.89 -14.48
C ASP A 8 -12.50 -14.49 -15.05
N LYS A 9 -13.51 -13.80 -14.53
CA LYS A 9 -13.84 -12.44 -14.97
C LYS A 9 -12.74 -11.45 -14.63
N ILE A 10 -12.24 -11.47 -13.39
CA ILE A 10 -11.14 -10.61 -12.94
C ILE A 10 -9.85 -10.95 -13.70
N TRP A 11 -9.51 -12.23 -13.77
CA TRP A 11 -8.32 -12.71 -14.46
C TRP A 11 -8.29 -12.25 -15.91
N ASN A 12 -9.35 -12.52 -16.66
CA ASN A 12 -9.43 -12.19 -18.08
C ASN A 12 -9.41 -10.66 -18.33
N ALA A 13 -9.91 -9.86 -17.38
CA ALA A 13 -9.87 -8.42 -17.48
C ALA A 13 -8.45 -7.84 -17.24
N HIS A 14 -7.56 -8.60 -16.59
CA HIS A 14 -6.23 -8.13 -16.21
C HIS A 14 -5.09 -8.75 -17.03
N VAL A 15 -5.32 -9.85 -17.75
CA VAL A 15 -4.29 -10.45 -18.61
C VAL A 15 -4.02 -9.54 -19.81
N VAL A 16 -2.80 -9.01 -19.90
CA VAL A 16 -2.34 -8.17 -21.02
C VAL A 16 -1.50 -8.94 -22.03
N LEU A 17 -0.87 -10.04 -21.60
CA LEU A 17 -0.09 -10.92 -22.48
C LEU A 17 -0.12 -12.35 -21.95
N GLN A 18 -0.36 -13.28 -22.84
CA GLN A 18 -0.30 -14.73 -22.57
C GLN A 18 0.46 -15.42 -23.69
N GLU A 19 1.65 -15.88 -23.41
CA GLU A 19 2.45 -16.65 -24.35
C GLU A 19 2.47 -18.14 -23.98
N THR A 20 2.57 -19.00 -24.98
CA THR A 20 2.63 -20.44 -24.75
C THR A 20 3.92 -20.79 -24.00
N GLY A 21 3.79 -21.47 -22.84
CA GLY A 21 4.92 -21.89 -22.02
C GLY A 21 5.51 -20.81 -21.11
N ALA A 22 4.95 -19.60 -21.10
CA ALA A 22 5.33 -18.52 -20.19
C ALA A 22 4.20 -18.15 -19.22
N PRO A 23 4.52 -17.63 -18.02
CA PRO A 23 3.51 -17.06 -17.14
C PRO A 23 2.80 -15.87 -17.80
N PRO A 24 1.49 -15.68 -17.54
CA PRO A 24 0.78 -14.52 -18.06
C PRO A 24 1.29 -13.21 -17.42
N VAL A 25 1.29 -12.15 -18.20
CA VAL A 25 1.54 -10.79 -17.71
C VAL A 25 0.21 -10.16 -17.36
N LEU A 26 0.08 -9.69 -16.12
CA LEU A 26 -1.13 -9.06 -15.61
C LEU A 26 -0.92 -7.55 -15.47
N TYR A 27 -1.93 -6.79 -15.82
CA TYR A 27 -2.02 -5.38 -15.45
C TYR A 27 -2.36 -5.26 -13.96
N ILE A 28 -1.64 -4.40 -13.25
CA ILE A 28 -1.91 -4.08 -11.85
C ILE A 28 -2.60 -2.72 -11.80
N ASP A 29 -3.89 -2.74 -11.47
CA ASP A 29 -4.74 -1.56 -11.42
C ASP A 29 -4.74 -0.84 -10.07
N LEU A 30 -4.36 -1.54 -8.99
CA LEU A 30 -4.16 -0.97 -7.66
C LEU A 30 -2.99 -1.68 -6.96
N HIS A 31 -2.07 -0.90 -6.42
CA HIS A 31 -0.96 -1.39 -5.63
C HIS A 31 -1.05 -0.85 -4.19
N LEU A 32 -1.10 -1.76 -3.23
CA LEU A 32 -1.13 -1.44 -1.81
C LEU A 32 0.23 -1.72 -1.18
N THR A 33 0.75 -0.76 -0.42
CA THR A 33 2.07 -0.86 0.23
C THR A 33 1.97 -0.60 1.73
N HIS A 34 2.90 -1.17 2.47
CA HIS A 34 3.07 -0.89 3.90
C HIS A 34 4.57 -0.80 4.27
N GLU A 35 4.86 -0.34 5.48
CA GLU A 35 6.18 0.09 5.93
C GLU A 35 7.23 -1.02 6.01
N VAL A 36 6.83 -2.30 6.14
CA VAL A 36 7.78 -3.40 6.35
C VAL A 36 8.39 -3.92 5.06
N THR A 37 7.57 -4.09 4.00
CA THR A 37 8.01 -4.73 2.75
C THR A 37 8.35 -3.76 1.63
N SER A 38 7.91 -2.51 1.70
CA SER A 38 8.12 -1.52 0.63
C SER A 38 9.50 -0.85 0.59
N PRO A 39 10.31 -0.76 1.67
CA PRO A 39 11.56 0.02 1.65
C PRO A 39 12.55 -0.41 0.57
N GLN A 40 12.69 -1.71 0.33
CA GLN A 40 13.60 -2.24 -0.69
C GLN A 40 13.18 -1.84 -2.11
N ALA A 41 11.88 -1.82 -2.39
CA ALA A 41 11.34 -1.39 -3.67
C ALA A 41 11.64 0.09 -3.93
N PHE A 42 11.43 0.96 -2.96
CA PHE A 42 11.75 2.38 -3.07
C PHE A 42 13.26 2.64 -3.22
N GLN A 43 14.09 1.88 -2.50
CA GLN A 43 15.54 1.96 -2.64
C GLN A 43 15.98 1.59 -4.06
N GLU A 44 15.39 0.56 -4.66
CA GLU A 44 15.70 0.14 -6.02
C GLU A 44 15.22 1.17 -7.05
N LEU A 45 14.06 1.79 -6.86
CA LEU A 45 13.61 2.90 -7.71
C LEU A 45 14.60 4.06 -7.70
N ARG A 46 15.08 4.48 -6.51
CA ARG A 46 16.11 5.52 -6.38
C ARG A 46 17.40 5.14 -7.08
N ARG A 47 17.89 3.91 -6.84
CA ARG A 47 19.14 3.41 -7.45
C ARG A 47 19.10 3.46 -8.97
N ARG A 48 17.92 3.20 -9.56
CA ARG A 48 17.70 3.23 -11.00
C ARG A 48 17.30 4.59 -11.55
N GLY A 49 17.03 5.58 -10.72
CA GLY A 49 16.47 6.86 -11.14
C GLY A 49 15.07 6.76 -11.73
N LEU A 50 14.31 5.75 -11.31
CA LEU A 50 12.96 5.49 -11.80
C LEU A 50 11.92 6.16 -10.94
N LYS A 51 10.81 6.57 -11.57
CA LYS A 51 9.60 7.05 -10.91
C LYS A 51 8.58 5.93 -10.83
N ILE A 52 7.60 6.10 -9.95
CA ILE A 52 6.42 5.23 -9.94
C ILE A 52 5.60 5.53 -11.19
N TRP A 53 5.18 4.47 -11.86
CA TRP A 53 4.43 4.54 -13.13
C TRP A 53 3.11 5.31 -12.99
N ASN A 54 2.34 5.01 -11.96
CA ASN A 54 1.03 5.64 -11.73
C ASN A 54 0.83 5.83 -10.21
N PRO A 55 1.27 6.97 -9.65
CA PRO A 55 1.16 7.22 -8.20
C PRO A 55 -0.28 7.14 -7.69
N ASP A 56 -1.27 7.59 -8.47
CA ASP A 56 -2.68 7.60 -8.09
C ASP A 56 -3.27 6.19 -7.90
N ARG A 57 -2.62 5.18 -8.49
CA ARG A 57 -2.97 3.76 -8.34
C ARG A 57 -2.14 3.05 -7.27
N ASN A 58 -1.36 3.82 -6.52
CA ASN A 58 -0.60 3.32 -5.38
C ASN A 58 -1.15 3.95 -4.10
N LYS A 59 -1.47 3.12 -3.13
CA LYS A 59 -1.92 3.55 -1.81
C LYS A 59 -1.05 2.92 -0.75
N ALA A 60 -0.78 3.66 0.30
CA ALA A 60 0.05 3.20 1.39
C ALA A 60 -0.70 3.31 2.73
N THR A 61 -0.42 2.40 3.62
CA THR A 61 -0.88 2.46 5.02
C THR A 61 0.24 1.99 5.94
N THR A 62 0.24 2.47 7.17
CA THR A 62 1.05 1.88 8.23
C THR A 62 0.28 0.73 8.85
N ASP A 63 0.85 -0.46 8.89
CA ASP A 63 0.15 -1.70 9.25
C ASP A 63 0.78 -2.42 10.44
N HIS A 64 2.09 -2.66 10.43
CA HIS A 64 2.78 -3.53 11.38
C HIS A 64 3.42 -2.78 12.54
N CYS A 65 3.94 -1.60 12.30
CA CYS A 65 4.76 -0.86 13.26
C CYS A 65 3.98 0.20 14.05
N ASN A 66 2.66 0.18 13.96
CA ASN A 66 1.81 1.17 14.61
C ASN A 66 1.92 1.08 16.15
N PRO A 67 2.13 2.21 16.83
CA PRO A 67 2.04 2.25 18.27
C PRO A 67 0.61 1.93 18.72
N THR A 68 0.51 1.01 19.68
CA THR A 68 -0.77 0.58 20.26
C THR A 68 -0.98 1.12 21.67
N ARG A 69 0.01 1.86 22.20
CA ARG A 69 -0.08 2.48 23.52
C ARG A 69 -0.34 3.97 23.37
N LEU A 70 -1.31 4.44 24.11
CA LEU A 70 -1.55 5.88 24.28
C LEU A 70 -0.38 6.50 25.06
N GLY A 71 -0.11 7.78 24.82
CA GLY A 71 0.85 8.54 25.62
C GLY A 71 0.50 8.56 27.12
N PRO A 72 1.42 9.01 27.98
CA PRO A 72 1.22 9.03 29.43
C PRO A 72 0.01 9.84 29.90
N ASP A 73 -0.44 10.76 29.06
CA ASP A 73 -1.63 11.61 29.27
C ASP A 73 -2.94 10.96 28.79
N GLY A 74 -2.88 9.75 28.21
CA GLY A 74 -4.04 9.03 27.67
C GLY A 74 -4.64 9.68 26.42
N SER A 75 -4.01 10.72 25.87
CA SER A 75 -4.50 11.36 24.63
C SER A 75 -4.10 10.56 23.40
N GLU A 76 -5.01 10.51 22.42
CA GLU A 76 -4.71 9.91 21.10
C GLU A 76 -3.62 10.69 20.35
N HIS A 77 -3.33 11.92 20.77
CA HIS A 77 -2.35 12.83 20.22
C HIS A 77 -1.11 13.02 21.11
N GLY A 78 -1.00 12.25 22.21
CA GLY A 78 0.18 12.21 23.06
C GLY A 78 1.41 11.66 22.31
N ALA A 79 2.58 11.75 22.91
CA ALA A 79 3.80 11.19 22.33
C ALA A 79 3.60 9.72 21.96
N LEU A 80 3.68 9.41 20.68
CA LEU A 80 3.54 8.04 20.17
C LEU A 80 4.63 7.15 20.78
N ILE A 81 4.21 6.10 21.46
CA ILE A 81 5.14 5.13 22.07
C ILE A 81 5.28 3.95 21.12
N TYR A 82 6.32 4.01 20.30
CA TYR A 82 6.69 2.90 19.43
C TYR A 82 7.22 1.72 20.24
N ALA A 83 7.09 0.52 19.69
CA ALA A 83 7.61 -0.69 20.34
C ALA A 83 9.14 -0.61 20.51
N ASP A 84 9.82 -0.08 19.51
CA ASP A 84 11.26 0.16 19.47
C ASP A 84 11.64 1.20 18.42
N GLU A 85 12.92 1.57 18.34
CA GLU A 85 13.44 2.52 17.35
C GLU A 85 13.36 1.97 15.90
N GLN A 86 13.35 0.67 15.72
CA GLN A 86 13.19 0.07 14.39
C GLN A 86 11.76 0.31 13.86
N ALA A 87 10.76 0.05 14.68
CA ALA A 87 9.36 0.31 14.33
C ALA A 87 9.14 1.79 13.96
N LYS A 88 9.67 2.70 14.76
CA LYS A 88 9.64 4.13 14.48
C LYS A 88 10.32 4.47 13.15
N SER A 89 11.52 3.95 12.93
CA SER A 89 12.28 4.17 11.70
C SER A 89 11.54 3.70 10.46
N GLN A 90 10.85 2.56 10.51
CA GLN A 90 10.08 2.01 9.41
C GLN A 90 8.89 2.91 9.04
N ILE A 91 8.18 3.44 10.03
CA ILE A 91 7.07 4.39 9.78
C ILE A 91 7.58 5.68 9.15
N LEU A 92 8.61 6.30 9.73
CA LEU A 92 9.20 7.52 9.18
C LEU A 92 9.75 7.31 7.76
N GLN A 93 10.34 6.15 7.50
CA GLN A 93 10.82 5.79 6.17
C GLN A 93 9.66 5.65 5.17
N GLN A 94 8.53 5.07 5.58
CA GLN A 94 7.34 4.96 4.75
C GLN A 94 6.77 6.35 4.41
N GLU A 95 6.66 7.22 5.40
CA GLU A 95 6.21 8.61 5.20
C GLU A 95 7.10 9.36 4.20
N ALA A 96 8.42 9.27 4.38
CA ALA A 96 9.38 9.87 3.48
C ALA A 96 9.29 9.31 2.05
N ASN A 97 9.16 8.00 1.93
CA ASN A 97 9.00 7.32 0.62
C ASN A 97 7.71 7.77 -0.08
N CYS A 98 6.59 7.81 0.63
CA CYS A 98 5.32 8.23 0.06
C CYS A 98 5.35 9.69 -0.39
N ALA A 99 5.94 10.58 0.42
CA ALA A 99 6.11 11.99 0.06
C ALA A 99 6.99 12.19 -1.18
N GLU A 100 8.11 11.45 -1.27
CA GLU A 100 9.04 11.55 -2.41
C GLU A 100 8.42 11.04 -3.71
N PHE A 101 7.69 9.93 -3.66
CA PHE A 101 7.14 9.27 -4.84
C PHE A 101 5.69 9.65 -5.16
N GLY A 102 5.10 10.57 -4.39
CA GLY A 102 3.73 11.07 -4.61
C GLY A 102 2.64 10.04 -4.35
N ILE A 103 2.87 9.13 -3.40
CA ILE A 103 1.89 8.11 -3.01
C ILE A 103 1.03 8.65 -1.87
N ASP A 104 -0.28 8.44 -1.98
CA ASP A 104 -1.22 8.77 -0.93
C ASP A 104 -1.08 7.79 0.26
N LEU A 105 -0.78 8.35 1.44
CA LEU A 105 -0.52 7.60 2.65
C LEU A 105 -1.64 7.78 3.67
N CYS A 106 -2.30 6.71 4.03
CA CYS A 106 -3.14 6.62 5.22
C CYS A 106 -2.26 6.29 6.44
N GLY A 107 -1.57 7.30 6.94
CA GLY A 107 -0.66 7.21 8.09
C GLY A 107 -1.38 7.14 9.43
N LEU A 108 -0.63 7.34 10.52
CA LEU A 108 -1.10 7.15 11.90
C LEU A 108 -2.31 8.01 12.26
N ASP A 109 -2.41 9.22 11.73
CA ASP A 109 -3.51 10.16 12.03
C ASP A 109 -4.66 10.09 11.02
N HIS A 110 -4.56 9.22 10.00
CA HIS A 110 -5.59 9.13 8.97
C HIS A 110 -6.80 8.30 9.46
N PRO A 111 -8.06 8.79 9.28
CA PRO A 111 -9.25 8.09 9.77
C PRO A 111 -9.46 6.72 9.12
N SER A 112 -8.97 6.53 7.90
CA SER A 112 -9.06 5.25 7.17
C SER A 112 -7.81 4.37 7.36
N ARG A 113 -6.92 4.71 8.31
CA ARG A 113 -5.75 3.86 8.62
C ARG A 113 -6.18 2.46 9.04
N GLY A 114 -5.39 1.47 8.76
CA GLY A 114 -5.66 0.10 9.20
C GLY A 114 -4.76 -0.93 8.54
N VAL A 115 -5.00 -2.18 8.94
CA VAL A 115 -4.31 -3.32 8.33
C VAL A 115 -4.58 -3.32 6.84
N ILE A 116 -3.57 -3.55 6.04
CA ILE A 116 -3.63 -3.43 4.58
C ILE A 116 -4.79 -4.25 3.96
N HIS A 117 -5.12 -5.39 4.54
CA HIS A 117 -6.22 -6.24 4.08
C HIS A 117 -7.63 -5.65 4.33
N ILE A 118 -7.76 -4.77 5.31
CA ILE A 118 -9.02 -4.08 5.63
C ILE A 118 -9.07 -2.72 4.93
N PHE A 119 -7.95 -2.03 4.91
CA PHE A 119 -7.77 -0.75 4.23
C PHE A 119 -8.28 -0.80 2.78
N SER A 120 -7.96 -1.85 2.04
CA SER A 120 -8.42 -2.05 0.67
C SER A 120 -9.95 -2.12 0.51
N ARG A 121 -10.70 -2.38 1.58
CA ARG A 121 -12.17 -2.44 1.55
C ARG A 121 -12.86 -1.12 1.84
N VAL A 122 -12.21 -0.27 2.60
CA VAL A 122 -12.79 1.03 3.04
C VAL A 122 -12.69 2.07 1.93
N ASP A 123 -11.65 1.99 1.11
CA ASP A 123 -11.34 3.00 0.09
C ASP A 123 -11.69 2.56 -1.36
N LEU A 124 -12.42 1.45 -1.52
CA LEU A 124 -12.91 0.97 -2.82
C LEU A 124 -13.89 1.92 -3.53
N THR A 125 -14.29 3.00 -2.90
CA THR A 125 -15.07 4.07 -3.55
C THR A 125 -14.28 4.77 -4.66
N PHE A 126 -12.95 4.71 -4.65
CA PHE A 126 -12.09 5.29 -5.68
C PHE A 126 -12.08 4.52 -7.02
N ILE A 127 -12.45 3.24 -7.02
CA ILE A 127 -12.44 2.41 -8.24
C ILE A 127 -13.67 2.66 -9.13
N LYS A 128 -14.67 3.41 -8.65
CA LYS A 128 -15.95 3.61 -9.35
C LYS A 128 -16.07 4.89 -10.16
N SER A 129 -15.03 5.72 -10.25
CA SER A 129 -15.11 7.00 -10.99
C SER A 129 -14.15 7.09 -12.16
N THR A 130 -14.16 6.08 -13.04
CA THR A 130 -13.65 6.23 -14.43
C THR A 130 -14.51 5.42 -15.34
#